data_fe169c00ab32da79d5d1576999a58437
#
_entry.id   fe169c00ab32da79d5d1576999a58437
#
_cell.length_a   1.000
_cell.length_b   1.000
_cell.length_c   1.000
_cell.angle_alpha   90.00
_cell.angle_beta   90.00
_cell.angle_gamma   90.00
#
_symmetry.space_group_name_H-M   'P 1'
#
loop_
_entity.id
_entity.type
_entity.pdbx_description
1 polymer ?
#
loop_
_entity_poly.entity_id
_entity_poly.type
_entity_poly.pdbx_seq_one_letter_code
_entity_poly.pdbx_strand_id
1 'polypeptide(L)'
;MSEANKALDAIVVGAGFAGIYMLHRLRQQGLNAKVIEAGTGVGGTWYWNRYPGARCDIPSMQYSYQFSEELQQEWEWSEKYATQGEILKYAEHVVDRFGLKDGIQFNTKVASAKYLEAREMWQLNLSSGETLEARFVVMATGCLSKPNYPNIKGLNECSVPVYHTGAWPHEGVDFTGLNVGVIGTGSSAIQSSPIIAKQANSLTIFQRTPNYSIPAYNEALDPDYVKELKSRYKEYRAENWQRGFGADFDDSDQSAFEVSDDERRAEYEKRWAKGGLAFLAVYNDLVFDMKANDTAREFFKEKIAQRVNDPELAKKLVPVTPIGCKRLCVDSDYYEIYNQDHVKLVDLKQTPITEINGDTVVTSGGEYKVDAIILATGFDAMTGAITNVDIQGEGGKKLQDKWAPGPKAYLGLATAGFPNLFIVTGPGSPSVLSNMLPSIEQHVEWISDCIEYMNDNQHVAIRVDQQAEEEWVSHVNEVAQTSVYPGCNS
;
A
#
# COMPACT_ATOMS: atom_id res chain seq x y z
N MET A 1 -28.37 -35.47 12.21
CA MET A 1 -28.86 -34.09 12.33
C MET A 1 -27.65 -33.21 12.04
N SER A 2 -27.63 -32.55 10.89
CA SER A 2 -26.56 -31.64 10.50
C SER A 2 -26.41 -30.56 11.60
N GLU A 3 -25.18 -30.29 12.03
CA GLU A 3 -24.90 -29.08 12.82
C GLU A 3 -25.53 -27.91 12.07
N ALA A 4 -26.58 -27.35 12.63
CA ALA A 4 -27.21 -26.19 12.09
C ALA A 4 -26.14 -25.12 11.95
N ASN A 5 -25.97 -24.58 10.74
CA ASN A 5 -25.03 -23.53 10.40
C ASN A 5 -25.28 -22.35 11.36
N LYS A 6 -24.56 -22.34 12.51
CA LYS A 6 -24.71 -21.28 13.50
C LYS A 6 -24.19 -20.01 12.81
N ALA A 7 -25.05 -19.00 12.68
CA ALA A 7 -24.66 -17.73 12.10
C ALA A 7 -23.37 -17.22 12.78
N LEU A 8 -22.47 -16.68 12.00
CA LEU A 8 -21.22 -16.09 12.48
C LEU A 8 -21.53 -14.74 13.16
N ASP A 9 -20.76 -14.38 14.18
CA ASP A 9 -20.82 -13.04 14.74
C ASP A 9 -20.21 -12.05 13.77
N ALA A 10 -19.07 -12.40 13.15
CA ALA A 10 -18.38 -11.54 12.19
C ALA A 10 -17.73 -12.32 11.03
N ILE A 11 -17.75 -11.72 9.85
CA ILE A 11 -16.94 -12.14 8.69
C ILE A 11 -15.95 -11.02 8.37
N VAL A 12 -14.67 -11.38 8.28
CA VAL A 12 -13.59 -10.50 7.87
C VAL A 12 -13.17 -10.86 6.45
N VAL A 13 -13.06 -9.89 5.57
CA VAL A 13 -12.68 -10.11 4.16
C VAL A 13 -11.25 -9.70 3.93
N GLY A 14 -10.38 -10.68 3.70
CA GLY A 14 -8.94 -10.53 3.49
C GLY A 14 -8.10 -10.95 4.69
N ALA A 15 -7.03 -11.74 4.46
CA ALA A 15 -6.07 -12.21 5.47
C ALA A 15 -4.71 -11.50 5.37
N GLY A 16 -4.72 -10.20 5.06
CA GLY A 16 -3.58 -9.31 5.27
C GLY A 16 -3.40 -8.94 6.74
N PHE A 17 -2.48 -8.03 7.05
CA PHE A 17 -2.25 -7.59 8.44
C PHE A 17 -3.54 -7.12 9.13
N ALA A 18 -4.41 -6.41 8.44
CA ALA A 18 -5.69 -5.97 8.99
C ALA A 18 -6.60 -7.14 9.40
N GLY A 19 -6.76 -8.13 8.52
CA GLY A 19 -7.63 -9.27 8.79
C GLY A 19 -7.07 -10.25 9.82
N ILE A 20 -5.76 -10.44 9.85
CA ILE A 20 -5.08 -11.25 10.88
C ILE A 20 -5.33 -10.64 12.27
N TYR A 21 -5.10 -9.35 12.43
CA TYR A 21 -5.30 -8.68 13.72
C TYR A 21 -6.78 -8.59 14.10
N MET A 22 -7.67 -8.33 13.13
CA MET A 22 -9.11 -8.31 13.39
C MET A 22 -9.62 -9.67 13.89
N LEU A 23 -9.18 -10.78 13.27
CA LEU A 23 -9.54 -12.13 13.73
C LEU A 23 -9.04 -12.38 15.15
N HIS A 24 -7.82 -11.98 15.45
CA HIS A 24 -7.25 -12.10 16.80
C HIS A 24 -8.11 -11.35 17.83
N ARG A 25 -8.46 -10.09 17.60
CA ARG A 25 -9.28 -9.29 18.50
C ARG A 25 -10.67 -9.86 18.71
N LEU A 26 -11.36 -10.26 17.63
CA LEU A 26 -12.71 -10.87 17.72
C LEU A 26 -12.69 -12.17 18.51
N ARG A 27 -11.66 -13.01 18.35
CA ARG A 27 -11.51 -14.24 19.14
C ARG A 27 -11.22 -13.98 20.62
N GLN A 28 -10.44 -12.95 20.94
CA GLN A 28 -10.22 -12.54 22.32
C GLN A 28 -11.53 -12.14 23.01
N GLN A 29 -12.48 -11.57 22.28
CA GLN A 29 -13.83 -11.25 22.77
C GLN A 29 -14.78 -12.48 22.79
N GLY A 30 -14.29 -13.66 22.41
CA GLY A 30 -15.08 -14.90 22.38
C GLY A 30 -16.08 -14.99 21.22
N LEU A 31 -15.93 -14.16 20.19
CA LEU A 31 -16.82 -14.12 19.03
C LEU A 31 -16.50 -15.21 18.02
N ASN A 32 -17.54 -15.79 17.42
CA ASN A 32 -17.43 -16.74 16.32
C ASN A 32 -17.17 -15.97 15.02
N ALA A 33 -15.89 -15.77 14.69
CA ALA A 33 -15.46 -15.00 13.52
C ALA A 33 -14.71 -15.85 12.51
N LYS A 34 -14.88 -15.54 11.23
CA LYS A 34 -14.21 -16.18 10.09
C LYS A 34 -13.59 -15.16 9.17
N VAL A 35 -12.38 -15.41 8.70
CA VAL A 35 -11.72 -14.64 7.63
C VAL A 35 -11.89 -15.37 6.31
N ILE A 36 -12.25 -14.64 5.24
CA ILE A 36 -12.34 -15.14 3.86
C ILE A 36 -11.18 -14.54 3.07
N GLU A 37 -10.29 -15.40 2.56
CA GLU A 37 -9.09 -14.99 1.83
C GLU A 37 -9.05 -15.56 0.41
N ALA A 38 -8.81 -14.70 -0.55
CA ALA A 38 -8.74 -15.07 -1.97
C ALA A 38 -7.49 -15.89 -2.33
N GLY A 39 -6.39 -15.66 -1.62
CA GLY A 39 -5.11 -16.35 -1.78
C GLY A 39 -5.06 -17.72 -1.09
N THR A 40 -3.96 -18.42 -1.30
CA THR A 40 -3.66 -19.71 -0.63
C THR A 40 -2.94 -19.52 0.71
N GLY A 41 -2.57 -18.29 1.05
CA GLY A 41 -1.82 -17.94 2.26
C GLY A 41 -2.18 -16.54 2.77
N VAL A 42 -1.66 -16.23 3.95
CA VAL A 42 -1.82 -14.94 4.61
C VAL A 42 -0.79 -13.91 4.14
N GLY A 43 -0.93 -12.66 4.56
CA GLY A 43 0.06 -11.62 4.33
C GLY A 43 -0.40 -10.48 3.40
N GLY A 44 -1.53 -10.64 2.68
CA GLY A 44 -2.13 -9.59 1.85
C GLY A 44 -1.14 -8.99 0.83
N THR A 45 -0.76 -7.72 1.00
CA THR A 45 0.21 -7.05 0.13
C THR A 45 1.49 -7.88 -0.04
N TRP A 46 2.01 -8.48 1.02
CA TRP A 46 3.25 -9.25 1.01
C TRP A 46 3.07 -10.69 0.49
N TYR A 47 1.85 -11.17 0.39
CA TYR A 47 1.52 -12.41 -0.29
C TYR A 47 1.47 -12.21 -1.81
N TRP A 48 0.94 -11.08 -2.31
CA TRP A 48 0.71 -10.85 -3.73
C TRP A 48 1.87 -10.14 -4.44
N ASN A 49 2.57 -9.20 -3.78
CA ASN A 49 3.61 -8.38 -4.36
C ASN A 49 5.00 -9.02 -4.17
N ARG A 50 5.28 -10.05 -4.96
CA ARG A 50 6.51 -10.87 -4.90
C ARG A 50 7.54 -10.52 -5.97
N TYR A 51 7.38 -9.39 -6.64
CA TYR A 51 8.30 -8.97 -7.69
C TYR A 51 9.73 -8.85 -7.15
N PRO A 52 10.77 -9.05 -7.99
CA PRO A 52 12.15 -9.01 -7.54
C PRO A 52 12.49 -7.64 -6.93
N GLY A 53 13.11 -7.67 -5.75
CA GLY A 53 13.45 -6.45 -5.01
C GLY A 53 12.31 -5.86 -4.19
N ALA A 54 11.13 -6.48 -4.11
CA ALA A 54 10.01 -6.03 -3.29
C ALA A 54 10.41 -5.93 -1.82
N ARG A 55 10.21 -4.73 -1.22
CA ARG A 55 10.64 -4.44 0.15
C ARG A 55 9.83 -3.29 0.74
N CYS A 56 9.75 -3.24 2.06
CA CYS A 56 9.11 -2.13 2.76
C CYS A 56 9.93 -0.85 2.62
N ASP A 57 9.26 0.28 2.63
CA ASP A 57 9.85 1.63 2.65
C ASP A 57 9.83 2.27 4.06
N ILE A 58 9.25 1.56 5.04
CA ILE A 58 9.33 1.88 6.47
C ILE A 58 10.44 1.03 7.09
N PRO A 59 11.28 1.59 7.99
CA PRO A 59 12.28 0.81 8.70
C PRO A 59 11.66 -0.38 9.43
N SER A 60 12.32 -1.55 9.34
CA SER A 60 11.80 -2.83 9.85
C SER A 60 11.38 -2.77 11.32
N MET A 61 12.17 -2.09 12.15
CA MET A 61 11.89 -1.92 13.57
C MET A 61 10.63 -1.08 13.85
N GLN A 62 10.03 -0.47 12.83
CA GLN A 62 8.79 0.31 12.93
C GLN A 62 7.63 -0.34 12.14
N TYR A 63 7.89 -1.44 11.40
CA TYR A 63 6.92 -2.09 10.55
C TYR A 63 6.56 -3.48 11.08
N SER A 64 5.94 -3.51 12.27
CA SER A 64 5.41 -4.71 12.92
C SER A 64 4.27 -4.35 13.86
N TYR A 65 3.50 -5.34 14.29
CA TYR A 65 2.44 -5.14 15.29
C TYR A 65 3.00 -4.69 16.64
N GLN A 66 2.17 -3.96 17.38
CA GLN A 66 2.48 -3.43 18.71
C GLN A 66 1.60 -4.05 19.80
N PHE A 67 0.55 -4.78 19.45
CA PHE A 67 -0.45 -5.31 20.37
C PHE A 67 0.08 -6.38 21.35
N SER A 68 1.27 -6.95 21.10
CA SER A 68 1.92 -7.92 21.99
C SER A 68 3.39 -7.57 22.21
N GLU A 69 3.75 -7.31 23.45
CA GLU A 69 5.15 -7.01 23.85
C GLU A 69 6.04 -8.25 23.60
N GLU A 70 5.55 -9.45 23.86
CA GLU A 70 6.30 -10.70 23.64
C GLU A 70 6.58 -10.90 22.16
N LEU A 71 5.60 -10.69 21.27
CA LEU A 71 5.78 -10.77 19.82
C LEU A 71 6.85 -9.78 19.34
N GLN A 72 6.83 -8.56 19.86
CA GLN A 72 7.81 -7.54 19.52
C GLN A 72 9.24 -7.90 19.98
N GLN A 73 9.38 -8.58 21.12
CA GLN A 73 10.67 -8.98 21.64
C GLN A 73 11.22 -10.23 20.95
N GLU A 74 10.38 -11.20 20.59
CA GLU A 74 10.81 -12.47 19.99
C GLU A 74 11.15 -12.38 18.50
N TRP A 75 10.49 -11.47 17.75
CA TRP A 75 10.76 -11.33 16.31
C TRP A 75 12.02 -10.53 16.04
N GLU A 76 12.86 -11.04 15.15
CA GLU A 76 14.10 -10.39 14.72
C GLU A 76 14.06 -10.07 13.23
N TRP A 77 14.37 -8.83 12.90
CA TRP A 77 14.52 -8.37 11.53
C TRP A 77 15.98 -8.43 11.10
N SER A 78 16.24 -8.82 9.84
CA SER A 78 17.60 -8.94 9.31
C SER A 78 18.20 -7.64 8.81
N GLU A 79 17.36 -6.76 8.25
CA GLU A 79 17.79 -5.56 7.52
C GLU A 79 16.98 -4.32 7.95
N LYS A 80 17.56 -3.13 7.70
CA LYS A 80 16.91 -1.83 7.95
C LYS A 80 15.54 -1.73 7.25
N TYR A 81 15.43 -2.20 6.03
CA TYR A 81 14.19 -2.30 5.26
C TYR A 81 13.96 -3.76 4.87
N ALA A 82 13.05 -4.43 5.52
CA ALA A 82 12.78 -5.84 5.34
C ALA A 82 12.28 -6.18 3.93
N THR A 83 12.72 -7.32 3.43
CA THR A 83 12.26 -7.88 2.16
C THR A 83 10.82 -8.39 2.26
N GLN A 84 10.16 -8.50 1.11
CA GLN A 84 8.84 -9.14 0.99
C GLN A 84 8.80 -10.52 1.68
N GLY A 85 9.81 -11.36 1.45
CA GLY A 85 9.83 -12.71 2.01
C GLY A 85 9.95 -12.72 3.53
N GLU A 86 10.68 -11.79 4.12
CA GLU A 86 10.80 -11.68 5.58
C GLU A 86 9.52 -11.17 6.21
N ILE A 87 8.87 -10.17 5.60
CA ILE A 87 7.59 -9.64 6.08
C ILE A 87 6.47 -10.69 5.95
N LEU A 88 6.49 -11.50 4.88
CA LEU A 88 5.54 -12.61 4.75
C LEU A 88 5.73 -13.64 5.85
N LYS A 89 6.98 -14.03 6.15
CA LYS A 89 7.29 -14.94 7.27
C LYS A 89 6.82 -14.37 8.61
N TYR A 90 6.93 -13.06 8.80
CA TYR A 90 6.39 -12.40 10.00
C TYR A 90 4.87 -12.55 10.10
N ALA A 91 4.13 -12.34 8.99
CA ALA A 91 2.69 -12.52 8.99
C ALA A 91 2.28 -13.98 9.26
N GLU A 92 3.00 -14.95 8.69
CA GLU A 92 2.82 -16.38 8.94
C GLU A 92 3.12 -16.73 10.40
N HIS A 93 4.22 -16.21 10.95
CA HIS A 93 4.58 -16.39 12.36
C HIS A 93 3.49 -15.88 13.31
N VAL A 94 2.91 -14.70 13.04
CA VAL A 94 1.80 -14.16 13.84
C VAL A 94 0.59 -15.06 13.80
N VAL A 95 0.22 -15.58 12.63
CA VAL A 95 -0.91 -16.52 12.49
C VAL A 95 -0.69 -17.82 13.29
N ASP A 96 0.51 -18.38 13.20
CA ASP A 96 0.85 -19.63 13.91
C ASP A 96 0.94 -19.39 15.42
N ARG A 97 1.60 -18.32 15.85
CA ARG A 97 1.77 -17.96 17.26
C ARG A 97 0.45 -17.76 18.01
N PHE A 98 -0.51 -17.14 17.35
CA PHE A 98 -1.83 -16.88 17.96
C PHE A 98 -2.91 -17.90 17.57
N GLY A 99 -2.54 -18.99 16.86
CA GLY A 99 -3.45 -20.07 16.51
C GLY A 99 -4.62 -19.63 15.64
N LEU A 100 -4.38 -18.72 14.67
CA LEU A 100 -5.46 -18.10 13.89
C LEU A 100 -5.86 -18.87 12.63
N LYS A 101 -5.06 -19.85 12.21
CA LYS A 101 -5.15 -20.52 10.91
C LYS A 101 -6.49 -21.19 10.65
N ASP A 102 -7.08 -21.81 11.64
CA ASP A 102 -8.37 -22.52 11.56
C ASP A 102 -9.57 -21.59 11.36
N GLY A 103 -9.41 -20.29 11.65
CA GLY A 103 -10.41 -19.25 11.38
C GLY A 103 -10.32 -18.63 9.99
N ILE A 104 -9.40 -19.08 9.13
CA ILE A 104 -9.17 -18.50 7.80
C ILE A 104 -9.57 -19.49 6.72
N GLN A 105 -10.51 -19.10 5.85
CA GLN A 105 -10.92 -19.86 4.68
C GLN A 105 -10.19 -19.30 3.46
N PHE A 106 -9.21 -20.05 2.98
CA PHE A 106 -8.38 -19.71 1.81
C PHE A 106 -9.04 -20.06 0.48
N ASN A 107 -8.44 -19.61 -0.64
CA ASN A 107 -8.88 -19.87 -2.01
C ASN A 107 -10.34 -19.47 -2.27
N THR A 108 -10.84 -18.49 -1.55
CA THR A 108 -12.25 -18.13 -1.56
C THR A 108 -12.41 -16.62 -1.65
N LYS A 109 -13.17 -16.14 -2.64
CA LYS A 109 -13.51 -14.73 -2.80
C LYS A 109 -14.94 -14.48 -2.31
N VAL A 110 -15.17 -13.33 -1.70
CA VAL A 110 -16.53 -12.81 -1.48
C VAL A 110 -17.01 -12.19 -2.80
N ALA A 111 -18.03 -12.76 -3.40
CA ALA A 111 -18.62 -12.27 -4.64
C ALA A 111 -19.64 -11.15 -4.39
N SER A 112 -20.46 -11.32 -3.36
CA SER A 112 -21.44 -10.31 -2.96
C SER A 112 -21.69 -10.33 -1.45
N ALA A 113 -22.15 -9.19 -0.91
CA ALA A 113 -22.61 -9.04 0.45
C ALA A 113 -23.91 -8.24 0.44
N LYS A 114 -24.98 -8.81 1.00
CA LYS A 114 -26.30 -8.17 1.06
C LYS A 114 -26.79 -8.04 2.50
N TYR A 115 -27.21 -6.86 2.88
CA TYR A 115 -27.82 -6.62 4.16
C TYR A 115 -29.27 -7.07 4.19
N LEU A 116 -29.64 -7.88 5.16
CA LEU A 116 -30.98 -8.43 5.39
C LEU A 116 -31.66 -7.63 6.50
N GLU A 117 -32.33 -6.55 6.15
CA GLU A 117 -32.88 -5.55 7.07
C GLU A 117 -33.77 -6.16 8.18
N ALA A 118 -34.65 -7.10 7.80
CA ALA A 118 -35.58 -7.74 8.76
C ALA A 118 -34.86 -8.55 9.85
N ARG A 119 -33.59 -8.87 9.65
CA ARG A 119 -32.78 -9.70 10.56
C ARG A 119 -31.56 -8.97 11.12
N GLU A 120 -31.26 -7.78 10.63
CA GLU A 120 -30.07 -7.00 10.96
C GLU A 120 -28.76 -7.82 10.74
N MET A 121 -28.70 -8.57 9.64
CA MET A 121 -27.64 -9.52 9.31
C MET A 121 -27.11 -9.29 7.90
N TRP A 122 -25.88 -9.61 7.66
CA TRP A 122 -25.29 -9.69 6.34
C TRP A 122 -25.32 -11.12 5.80
N GLN A 123 -25.68 -11.27 4.53
CA GLN A 123 -25.54 -12.51 3.76
C GLN A 123 -24.45 -12.34 2.72
N LEU A 124 -23.41 -13.18 2.78
CA LEU A 124 -22.29 -13.17 1.85
C LEU A 124 -22.33 -14.41 0.96
N ASN A 125 -22.26 -14.20 -0.36
CA ASN A 125 -22.09 -15.28 -1.32
C ASN A 125 -20.62 -15.39 -1.71
N LEU A 126 -20.07 -16.58 -1.61
CA LEU A 126 -18.67 -16.87 -1.85
C LEU A 126 -18.47 -17.47 -3.26
N SER A 127 -17.28 -17.31 -3.81
CA SER A 127 -16.89 -17.91 -5.10
C SER A 127 -16.93 -19.44 -5.13
N SER A 128 -16.94 -20.07 -3.97
CA SER A 128 -17.13 -21.52 -3.79
C SER A 128 -18.59 -21.98 -4.00
N GLY A 129 -19.54 -21.04 -4.08
CA GLY A 129 -20.98 -21.31 -4.07
C GLY A 129 -21.57 -21.40 -2.66
N GLU A 130 -20.76 -21.31 -1.62
CA GLU A 130 -21.20 -21.27 -0.22
C GLU A 130 -21.83 -19.89 0.09
N THR A 131 -22.87 -19.91 0.93
CA THR A 131 -23.47 -18.70 1.49
C THR A 131 -23.26 -18.67 2.99
N LEU A 132 -22.71 -17.58 3.51
CA LEU A 132 -22.50 -17.33 4.92
C LEU A 132 -23.38 -16.17 5.41
N GLU A 133 -23.72 -16.21 6.68
CA GLU A 133 -24.41 -15.11 7.34
C GLU A 133 -23.64 -14.66 8.57
N ALA A 134 -23.55 -13.34 8.77
CA ALA A 134 -22.90 -12.73 9.93
C ALA A 134 -23.60 -11.43 10.31
N ARG A 135 -23.53 -11.08 11.58
CA ARG A 135 -24.00 -9.80 12.07
C ARG A 135 -23.10 -8.64 11.62
N PHE A 136 -21.79 -8.85 11.68
CA PHE A 136 -20.79 -7.86 11.28
C PHE A 136 -19.99 -8.31 10.06
N VAL A 137 -19.66 -7.36 9.18
CA VAL A 137 -18.73 -7.56 8.09
C VAL A 137 -17.61 -6.53 8.19
N VAL A 138 -16.37 -7.00 8.16
CA VAL A 138 -15.19 -6.14 8.20
C VAL A 138 -14.40 -6.29 6.90
N MET A 139 -14.34 -5.23 6.10
CA MET A 139 -13.56 -5.18 4.87
C MET A 139 -12.11 -4.87 5.20
N ALA A 140 -11.29 -5.92 5.33
CA ALA A 140 -9.85 -5.86 5.56
C ALA A 140 -9.07 -6.11 4.25
N THR A 141 -9.62 -5.61 3.14
CA THR A 141 -9.17 -5.91 1.77
C THR A 141 -7.92 -5.16 1.34
N GLY A 142 -7.48 -4.20 2.14
CA GLY A 142 -6.36 -3.32 1.82
C GLY A 142 -6.65 -2.36 0.67
N CYS A 143 -5.75 -1.40 0.48
CA CYS A 143 -5.88 -0.33 -0.51
C CYS A 143 -5.10 -0.61 -1.82
N LEU A 144 -4.22 -1.61 -1.86
CA LEU A 144 -3.38 -1.98 -3.00
C LEU A 144 -3.56 -3.46 -3.37
N SER A 145 -4.82 -3.89 -3.58
CA SER A 145 -5.15 -5.30 -3.79
C SER A 145 -5.72 -5.62 -5.18
N LYS A 146 -6.20 -4.61 -5.93
CA LYS A 146 -6.71 -4.79 -7.28
C LYS A 146 -5.71 -4.24 -8.30
N PRO A 147 -4.93 -5.10 -9.01
CA PRO A 147 -3.99 -4.67 -10.05
C PRO A 147 -4.68 -3.88 -11.16
N ASN A 148 -4.04 -2.81 -11.62
CA ASN A 148 -4.53 -1.97 -12.71
C ASN A 148 -3.86 -2.38 -14.03
N TYR A 149 -4.59 -3.11 -14.87
CA TYR A 149 -4.13 -3.49 -16.19
C TYR A 149 -4.41 -2.37 -17.19
N PRO A 150 -3.41 -1.87 -17.94
CA PRO A 150 -3.60 -0.79 -18.89
C PRO A 150 -4.39 -1.26 -20.11
N ASN A 151 -5.24 -0.40 -20.64
CA ASN A 151 -5.92 -0.68 -21.90
C ASN A 151 -5.00 -0.38 -23.08
N ILE A 152 -4.11 -1.32 -23.42
CA ILE A 152 -3.20 -1.26 -24.55
C ILE A 152 -3.66 -2.29 -25.58
N LYS A 153 -3.87 -1.84 -26.83
CA LYS A 153 -4.24 -2.72 -27.93
C LYS A 153 -3.21 -3.85 -28.09
N GLY A 154 -3.66 -5.09 -28.19
CA GLY A 154 -2.80 -6.25 -28.37
C GLY A 154 -2.14 -6.80 -27.10
N LEU A 155 -2.33 -6.17 -25.93
CA LEU A 155 -1.72 -6.65 -24.68
C LEU A 155 -2.17 -8.07 -24.31
N ASN A 156 -3.45 -8.38 -24.50
CA ASN A 156 -4.01 -9.70 -24.15
C ASN A 156 -3.69 -10.78 -25.19
N GLU A 157 -3.27 -10.39 -26.39
CA GLU A 157 -2.95 -11.27 -27.53
C GLU A 157 -1.43 -11.34 -27.78
N CYS A 158 -0.61 -10.71 -26.94
CA CYS A 158 0.84 -10.74 -27.11
C CYS A 158 1.40 -12.17 -26.97
N SER A 159 2.51 -12.44 -27.67
CA SER A 159 3.10 -13.77 -27.73
C SER A 159 4.14 -14.03 -26.62
N VAL A 160 4.43 -13.04 -25.79
CA VAL A 160 5.38 -13.12 -24.69
C VAL A 160 4.69 -13.10 -23.34
N PRO A 161 5.30 -13.66 -22.29
CA PRO A 161 4.78 -13.57 -20.93
C PRO A 161 4.58 -12.14 -20.47
N VAL A 162 3.44 -11.88 -19.82
CA VAL A 162 3.12 -10.60 -19.19
C VAL A 162 2.96 -10.81 -17.70
N TYR A 163 3.75 -10.09 -16.91
CA TYR A 163 3.73 -10.15 -15.46
C TYR A 163 3.24 -8.82 -14.88
N HIS A 164 2.36 -8.86 -13.89
CA HIS A 164 1.97 -7.66 -13.15
C HIS A 164 2.62 -7.67 -11.77
N THR A 165 3.23 -6.54 -11.36
CA THR A 165 3.92 -6.46 -10.04
C THR A 165 3.00 -6.76 -8.86
N GLY A 166 1.71 -6.49 -8.95
CA GLY A 166 0.69 -6.80 -7.94
C GLY A 166 0.08 -8.20 -8.03
N ALA A 167 0.54 -9.04 -8.97
CA ALA A 167 0.07 -10.43 -9.17
C ALA A 167 1.23 -11.29 -9.70
N TRP A 168 2.35 -11.26 -8.99
CA TRP A 168 3.59 -11.93 -9.38
C TRP A 168 3.51 -13.45 -9.18
N PRO A 169 4.09 -14.27 -10.11
CA PRO A 169 4.15 -15.72 -9.94
C PRO A 169 4.87 -16.13 -8.65
N HIS A 170 4.35 -17.15 -7.98
CA HIS A 170 4.91 -17.63 -6.70
C HIS A 170 6.26 -18.33 -6.86
N GLU A 171 6.48 -18.96 -8.01
CA GLU A 171 7.73 -19.60 -8.40
C GLU A 171 8.85 -18.62 -8.77
N GLY A 172 8.51 -17.32 -8.87
CA GLY A 172 9.44 -16.31 -9.36
C GLY A 172 9.61 -16.33 -10.88
N VAL A 173 10.43 -15.44 -11.41
CA VAL A 173 10.76 -15.35 -12.85
C VAL A 173 12.24 -15.10 -12.98
N ASP A 174 12.91 -15.89 -13.82
CA ASP A 174 14.31 -15.69 -14.22
C ASP A 174 14.34 -14.90 -15.52
N PHE A 175 15.00 -13.74 -15.50
CA PHE A 175 15.16 -12.85 -16.65
C PHE A 175 16.53 -12.98 -17.31
N THR A 176 17.33 -13.98 -16.95
CA THR A 176 18.70 -14.16 -17.49
C THR A 176 18.69 -14.28 -19.01
N GLY A 177 19.37 -13.33 -19.65
CA GLY A 177 19.52 -13.29 -21.11
C GLY A 177 18.30 -12.80 -21.89
N LEU A 178 17.19 -12.41 -21.21
CA LEU A 178 15.98 -11.93 -21.87
C LEU A 178 16.05 -10.42 -22.15
N ASN A 179 15.32 -9.99 -23.17
CA ASN A 179 15.01 -8.58 -23.43
C ASN A 179 13.70 -8.24 -22.71
N VAL A 180 13.76 -7.38 -21.71
CA VAL A 180 12.62 -7.12 -20.81
C VAL A 180 12.08 -5.71 -21.02
N GLY A 181 10.75 -5.60 -21.18
CA GLY A 181 10.03 -4.34 -21.19
C GLY A 181 9.32 -4.09 -19.85
N VAL A 182 9.55 -2.95 -19.20
CA VAL A 182 8.84 -2.54 -17.98
C VAL A 182 7.95 -1.35 -18.29
N ILE A 183 6.64 -1.48 -18.12
CA ILE A 183 5.68 -0.40 -18.34
C ILE A 183 5.29 0.20 -16.99
N GLY A 184 5.73 1.44 -16.75
CA GLY A 184 5.52 2.18 -15.50
C GLY A 184 6.80 2.47 -14.73
N THR A 185 6.75 3.47 -13.85
CA THR A 185 7.89 3.98 -13.06
C THR A 185 7.45 4.34 -11.63
N GLY A 186 6.48 3.59 -11.08
CA GLY A 186 6.10 3.66 -9.67
C GLY A 186 7.07 2.87 -8.78
N SER A 187 6.77 2.80 -7.47
CA SER A 187 7.62 2.15 -6.47
C SER A 187 8.03 0.73 -6.87
N SER A 188 7.11 -0.09 -7.41
CA SER A 188 7.42 -1.46 -7.79
C SER A 188 8.37 -1.55 -9.00
N ALA A 189 8.28 -0.64 -9.97
CA ALA A 189 9.25 -0.55 -11.06
C ALA A 189 10.62 -0.10 -10.55
N ILE A 190 10.65 0.91 -9.67
CA ILE A 190 11.88 1.43 -9.08
C ILE A 190 12.63 0.36 -8.29
N GLN A 191 11.91 -0.50 -7.56
CA GLN A 191 12.50 -1.59 -6.80
C GLN A 191 12.90 -2.79 -7.68
N SER A 192 12.11 -3.13 -8.70
CA SER A 192 12.39 -4.32 -9.52
C SER A 192 13.42 -4.09 -10.62
N SER A 193 13.44 -2.90 -11.23
CA SER A 193 14.32 -2.62 -12.37
C SER A 193 15.80 -2.83 -12.09
N PRO A 194 16.38 -2.46 -10.93
CA PRO A 194 17.79 -2.73 -10.63
C PRO A 194 18.13 -4.23 -10.55
N ILE A 195 17.18 -5.03 -10.07
CA ILE A 195 17.38 -6.50 -10.01
C ILE A 195 17.29 -7.12 -11.40
N ILE A 196 16.30 -6.68 -12.19
CA ILE A 196 16.08 -7.17 -13.55
C ILE A 196 17.26 -6.75 -14.47
N ALA A 197 17.75 -5.51 -14.34
CA ALA A 197 18.89 -5.02 -15.10
C ALA A 197 20.15 -5.88 -14.91
N LYS A 198 20.34 -6.49 -13.73
CA LYS A 198 21.49 -7.38 -13.46
C LYS A 198 21.37 -8.74 -14.16
N GLN A 199 20.18 -9.16 -14.59
CA GLN A 199 19.90 -10.46 -15.20
C GLN A 199 19.66 -10.34 -16.70
N ALA A 200 18.92 -9.32 -17.12
CA ALA A 200 18.43 -9.15 -18.47
C ALA A 200 19.55 -8.86 -19.49
N ASN A 201 19.39 -9.36 -20.72
CA ASN A 201 20.22 -8.96 -21.85
C ASN A 201 19.99 -7.49 -22.22
N SER A 202 18.73 -7.05 -22.18
CA SER A 202 18.38 -5.63 -22.28
C SER A 202 17.14 -5.31 -21.43
N LEU A 203 17.08 -4.08 -20.91
CA LEU A 203 15.94 -3.57 -20.13
C LEU A 203 15.45 -2.27 -20.78
N THR A 204 14.19 -2.26 -21.20
CA THR A 204 13.52 -1.05 -21.71
C THR A 204 12.43 -0.60 -20.75
N ILE A 205 12.59 0.59 -20.20
CA ILE A 205 11.61 1.16 -19.25
C ILE A 205 10.75 2.18 -19.99
N PHE A 206 9.44 1.92 -20.04
CA PHE A 206 8.42 2.78 -20.66
C PHE A 206 7.83 3.70 -19.61
N GLN A 207 8.28 4.95 -19.57
CA GLN A 207 7.93 5.95 -18.58
C GLN A 207 6.85 6.90 -19.06
N ARG A 208 5.70 6.94 -18.36
CA ARG A 208 4.70 8.00 -18.56
C ARG A 208 4.98 9.22 -17.67
N THR A 209 5.29 8.99 -16.40
CA THR A 209 5.53 10.04 -15.41
C THR A 209 6.63 9.58 -14.45
N PRO A 210 7.75 10.27 -14.36
CA PRO A 210 8.80 9.94 -13.39
C PRO A 210 8.30 10.12 -11.95
N ASN A 211 8.91 9.39 -11.02
CA ASN A 211 8.67 9.53 -9.58
C ASN A 211 9.95 9.98 -8.87
N TYR A 212 9.79 10.70 -7.75
CA TYR A 212 10.88 10.96 -6.85
C TYR A 212 11.32 9.68 -6.17
N SER A 213 12.63 9.49 -6.09
CA SER A 213 13.24 8.38 -5.41
C SER A 213 14.45 8.82 -4.60
N ILE A 214 14.60 8.24 -3.42
CA ILE A 214 15.69 8.50 -2.48
C ILE A 214 16.39 7.18 -2.17
N PRO A 215 17.74 7.16 -1.98
CA PRO A 215 18.44 5.95 -1.62
C PRO A 215 17.93 5.33 -0.31
N ALA A 216 17.81 4.01 -0.29
CA ALA A 216 17.49 3.24 0.91
C ALA A 216 18.67 3.22 1.89
N TYR A 217 19.89 3.15 1.37
CA TYR A 217 21.07 2.78 2.14
C TYR A 217 20.76 1.61 3.07
N ASN A 218 20.18 0.56 2.44
CA ASN A 218 19.76 -0.62 3.18
C ASN A 218 20.96 -1.46 3.59
N GLU A 219 20.97 -1.86 4.84
CA GLU A 219 22.05 -2.62 5.47
C GLU A 219 21.49 -3.60 6.49
N ALA A 220 22.30 -4.57 6.88
CA ALA A 220 21.96 -5.45 8.01
C ALA A 220 21.77 -4.60 9.28
N LEU A 221 20.79 -4.98 10.09
CA LEU A 221 20.56 -4.31 11.38
C LEU A 221 21.73 -4.63 12.33
N ASP A 222 22.26 -3.58 12.95
CA ASP A 222 23.27 -3.70 14.01
C ASP A 222 22.64 -4.36 15.24
N PRO A 223 23.17 -5.48 15.73
CA PRO A 223 22.65 -6.17 16.91
C PRO A 223 22.63 -5.30 18.18
N ASP A 224 23.61 -4.43 18.36
CA ASP A 224 23.66 -3.53 19.53
C ASP A 224 22.57 -2.46 19.44
N TYR A 225 22.33 -1.90 18.26
CA TYR A 225 21.19 -1.01 17.99
C TYR A 225 19.84 -1.71 18.24
N VAL A 226 19.65 -2.93 17.73
CA VAL A 226 18.42 -3.70 17.95
C VAL A 226 18.18 -3.95 19.44
N LYS A 227 19.22 -4.37 20.16
CA LYS A 227 19.14 -4.63 21.59
C LYS A 227 18.81 -3.37 22.39
N GLU A 228 19.46 -2.25 22.08
CA GLU A 228 19.17 -0.96 22.72
C GLU A 228 17.74 -0.53 22.46
N LEU A 229 17.30 -0.56 21.19
CA LEU A 229 15.94 -0.18 20.82
C LEU A 229 14.88 -1.08 21.48
N LYS A 230 15.07 -2.40 21.46
CA LYS A 230 14.15 -3.35 22.12
C LYS A 230 14.07 -3.14 23.63
N SER A 231 15.11 -2.64 24.29
CA SER A 231 15.08 -2.34 25.73
C SER A 231 14.09 -1.23 26.12
N ARG A 232 13.75 -0.34 25.16
CA ARG A 232 12.77 0.75 25.31
C ARG A 232 11.67 0.73 24.24
N TYR A 233 11.39 -0.44 23.67
CA TYR A 233 10.54 -0.57 22.49
C TYR A 233 9.11 -0.09 22.75
N LYS A 234 8.59 -0.31 23.94
CA LYS A 234 7.25 0.13 24.35
C LYS A 234 7.12 1.66 24.30
N GLU A 235 8.08 2.37 24.90
CA GLU A 235 8.13 3.83 24.91
C GLU A 235 8.32 4.37 23.50
N TYR A 236 9.26 3.81 22.74
CA TYR A 236 9.53 4.19 21.36
C TYR A 236 8.30 4.03 20.46
N ARG A 237 7.54 2.94 20.63
CA ARG A 237 6.32 2.70 19.87
C ARG A 237 5.20 3.65 20.28
N ALA A 238 5.06 3.94 21.57
CA ALA A 238 4.09 4.91 22.08
C ALA A 238 4.38 6.34 21.56
N GLU A 239 5.65 6.73 21.46
CA GLU A 239 6.05 8.00 20.84
C GLU A 239 5.67 8.04 19.37
N ASN A 240 5.91 6.95 18.60
CA ASN A 240 5.57 6.88 17.20
C ASN A 240 4.06 7.00 16.92
N TRP A 241 3.21 6.54 17.84
CA TRP A 241 1.76 6.71 17.75
C TRP A 241 1.31 8.19 17.83
N GLN A 242 2.10 9.04 18.44
CA GLN A 242 1.82 10.48 18.55
C GLN A 242 2.32 11.27 17.33
N ARG A 243 3.11 10.65 16.44
CA ARG A 243 3.65 11.30 15.25
C ARG A 243 2.67 11.25 14.10
N GLY A 244 2.61 12.33 13.30
CA GLY A 244 1.67 12.45 12.18
C GLY A 244 1.78 11.35 11.12
N PHE A 245 2.97 10.76 10.95
CA PHE A 245 3.21 9.67 10.00
C PHE A 245 3.11 8.26 10.66
N GLY A 246 3.02 8.19 11.98
CA GLY A 246 3.06 6.92 12.73
C GLY A 246 4.44 6.24 12.68
N ALA A 247 5.50 7.01 12.50
CA ALA A 247 6.88 6.54 12.41
C ALA A 247 7.86 7.63 12.87
N ASP A 248 9.04 7.23 13.34
CA ASP A 248 10.12 8.12 13.72
C ASP A 248 10.91 8.58 12.50
N PHE A 249 10.69 9.81 12.08
CA PHE A 249 11.38 10.44 10.97
C PHE A 249 12.25 11.63 11.39
N ASP A 250 12.51 11.79 12.69
CA ASP A 250 13.18 13.00 13.23
C ASP A 250 12.43 14.26 12.76
N ASP A 251 11.12 14.34 13.05
CA ASP A 251 10.28 15.44 12.60
C ASP A 251 10.85 16.79 13.05
N SER A 252 10.89 17.75 12.12
CA SER A 252 11.36 19.11 12.38
C SER A 252 10.16 20.03 12.66
N ASP A 253 10.32 20.89 13.65
CA ASP A 253 9.37 21.98 13.93
C ASP A 253 9.68 23.26 13.13
N GLN A 254 10.80 23.28 12.38
CA GLN A 254 11.24 24.45 11.59
C GLN A 254 10.63 24.49 10.21
N SER A 255 10.31 25.69 9.72
CA SER A 255 10.01 25.97 8.32
C SER A 255 11.27 26.03 7.47
N ALA A 256 11.16 25.65 6.19
CA ALA A 256 12.26 25.74 5.24
C ALA A 256 12.82 27.17 5.06
N PHE A 257 12.03 28.19 5.38
CA PHE A 257 12.42 29.60 5.24
C PHE A 257 12.81 30.29 6.58
N GLU A 258 12.79 29.56 7.70
CA GLU A 258 13.34 30.05 8.96
C GLU A 258 14.86 29.89 9.06
N VAL A 259 15.47 29.23 8.08
CA VAL A 259 16.90 28.99 7.97
C VAL A 259 17.47 29.61 6.69
N SER A 260 18.78 29.85 6.67
CA SER A 260 19.46 30.31 5.44
C SER A 260 19.51 29.22 4.36
N ASP A 261 19.78 29.62 3.11
CA ASP A 261 19.91 28.66 2.00
C ASP A 261 21.02 27.63 2.23
N ASP A 262 22.13 28.05 2.85
CA ASP A 262 23.24 27.14 3.17
C ASP A 262 22.86 26.13 4.28
N GLU A 263 22.18 26.57 5.33
CA GLU A 263 21.68 25.69 6.39
C GLU A 263 20.62 24.72 5.84
N ARG A 264 19.69 25.21 5.03
CA ARG A 264 18.67 24.38 4.40
C ARG A 264 19.32 23.30 3.51
N ARG A 265 20.32 23.71 2.72
CA ARG A 265 21.10 22.78 1.90
C ARG A 265 21.81 21.73 2.73
N ALA A 266 22.44 22.11 3.80
CA ALA A 266 23.16 21.19 4.70
C ALA A 266 22.20 20.17 5.34
N GLU A 267 20.98 20.60 5.75
CA GLU A 267 20.00 19.69 6.32
C GLU A 267 19.44 18.73 5.25
N TYR A 268 19.21 19.19 4.01
CA TYR A 268 18.84 18.29 2.89
C TYR A 268 19.92 17.24 2.62
N GLU A 269 21.19 17.61 2.61
CA GLU A 269 22.31 16.67 2.45
C GLU A 269 22.37 15.64 3.58
N LYS A 270 22.16 16.07 4.80
CA LYS A 270 22.13 15.20 5.99
C LYS A 270 20.97 14.19 5.89
N ARG A 271 19.76 14.64 5.51
CA ARG A 271 18.59 13.76 5.32
C ARG A 271 18.78 12.82 4.13
N TRP A 272 19.39 13.30 3.07
CA TRP A 272 19.74 12.47 1.91
C TRP A 272 20.73 11.37 2.30
N ALA A 273 21.75 11.69 3.06
CA ALA A 273 22.73 10.71 3.55
C ALA A 273 22.13 9.66 4.49
N LYS A 274 21.08 10.01 5.26
CA LYS A 274 20.30 9.07 6.07
C LYS A 274 19.42 8.15 5.19
N GLY A 275 18.92 8.68 4.07
CA GLY A 275 18.03 8.02 3.14
C GLY A 275 16.63 7.75 3.67
N GLY A 276 15.78 7.17 2.81
CA GLY A 276 14.43 6.76 3.16
C GLY A 276 13.43 7.90 3.35
N LEU A 277 12.23 7.57 3.81
CA LEU A 277 11.09 8.49 3.89
C LEU A 277 11.27 9.64 4.89
N ALA A 278 12.24 9.55 5.80
CA ALA A 278 12.55 10.59 6.78
C ALA A 278 12.91 11.94 6.14
N PHE A 279 13.22 11.99 4.84
CA PHE A 279 13.39 13.23 4.09
C PHE A 279 12.11 14.08 4.07
N LEU A 280 10.92 13.47 4.07
CA LEU A 280 9.64 14.19 4.03
C LEU A 280 9.37 15.01 5.31
N ALA A 281 10.03 14.67 6.42
CA ALA A 281 9.91 15.34 7.71
C ALA A 281 11.04 16.36 7.98
N VAL A 282 11.83 16.72 6.95
CA VAL A 282 12.99 17.63 7.09
C VAL A 282 12.59 19.04 7.51
N TYR A 283 11.44 19.52 7.06
CA TYR A 283 10.79 20.78 7.44
C TYR A 283 9.28 20.56 7.57
N ASN A 284 8.66 21.25 8.54
CA ASN A 284 7.25 21.10 8.86
C ASN A 284 6.30 21.60 7.75
N ASP A 285 6.79 22.46 6.86
CA ASP A 285 6.04 23.05 5.75
C ASP A 285 6.30 22.38 4.39
N LEU A 286 7.17 21.37 4.31
CA LEU A 286 7.59 20.76 3.03
C LEU A 286 6.43 20.29 2.16
N VAL A 287 5.39 19.72 2.75
CA VAL A 287 4.20 19.22 2.05
C VAL A 287 2.97 20.14 2.17
N PHE A 288 3.16 21.35 2.77
CA PHE A 288 2.10 22.31 2.98
C PHE A 288 2.36 23.65 2.26
N ASP A 289 3.61 23.99 1.97
CA ASP A 289 3.99 25.20 1.24
C ASP A 289 4.71 24.86 -0.07
N MET A 290 4.16 25.35 -1.19
CA MET A 290 4.74 25.10 -2.52
C MET A 290 6.14 25.67 -2.69
N LYS A 291 6.46 26.80 -2.03
CA LYS A 291 7.82 27.39 -2.12
C LYS A 291 8.83 26.54 -1.37
N ALA A 292 8.45 26.04 -0.17
CA ALA A 292 9.26 25.07 0.57
C ALA A 292 9.48 23.81 -0.25
N ASN A 293 8.41 23.27 -0.84
CA ASN A 293 8.45 22.11 -1.73
C ASN A 293 9.39 22.31 -2.93
N ASP A 294 9.35 23.48 -3.58
CA ASP A 294 10.19 23.80 -4.74
C ASP A 294 11.69 23.78 -4.38
N THR A 295 12.08 24.19 -3.17
CA THR A 295 13.50 24.10 -2.75
C THR A 295 13.98 22.64 -2.68
N ALA A 296 13.13 21.72 -2.19
CA ALA A 296 13.44 20.31 -2.16
C ALA A 296 13.42 19.69 -3.57
N ARG A 297 12.51 20.13 -4.46
CA ARG A 297 12.47 19.68 -5.86
C ARG A 297 13.76 20.01 -6.61
N GLU A 298 14.30 21.22 -6.46
CA GLU A 298 15.58 21.59 -7.05
C GLU A 298 16.73 20.75 -6.47
N PHE A 299 16.72 20.47 -5.16
CA PHE A 299 17.69 19.59 -4.56
C PHE A 299 17.62 18.16 -5.16
N PHE A 300 16.43 17.57 -5.30
CA PHE A 300 16.28 16.25 -5.94
C PHE A 300 16.73 16.25 -7.40
N LYS A 301 16.44 17.29 -8.15
CA LYS A 301 16.88 17.46 -9.53
C LYS A 301 18.40 17.42 -9.65
N GLU A 302 19.11 18.10 -8.74
CA GLU A 302 20.58 18.04 -8.67
C GLU A 302 21.06 16.64 -8.32
N LYS A 303 20.43 15.95 -7.35
CA LYS A 303 20.79 14.59 -6.99
C LYS A 303 20.59 13.59 -8.13
N ILE A 304 19.51 13.73 -8.90
CA ILE A 304 19.29 12.91 -10.11
C ILE A 304 20.39 13.17 -11.12
N ALA A 305 20.73 14.44 -11.38
CA ALA A 305 21.80 14.81 -12.31
C ALA A 305 23.19 14.31 -11.89
N GLN A 306 23.42 14.11 -10.59
CA GLN A 306 24.67 13.52 -10.07
C GLN A 306 24.73 11.99 -10.25
N ARG A 307 23.57 11.31 -10.30
CA ARG A 307 23.46 9.84 -10.38
C ARG A 307 23.34 9.32 -11.83
N VAL A 308 22.94 10.17 -12.77
CA VAL A 308 22.74 9.81 -14.19
C VAL A 308 23.75 10.56 -15.06
N ASN A 309 24.61 9.83 -15.76
CA ASN A 309 25.73 10.40 -16.53
C ASN A 309 25.28 11.21 -17.75
N ASP A 310 24.18 10.79 -18.42
CA ASP A 310 23.62 11.52 -19.56
C ASP A 310 22.69 12.64 -19.06
N PRO A 311 23.04 13.94 -19.28
CA PRO A 311 22.25 15.06 -18.81
C PRO A 311 20.85 15.14 -19.44
N GLU A 312 20.68 14.68 -20.69
CA GLU A 312 19.37 14.68 -21.33
C GLU A 312 18.46 13.57 -20.78
N LEU A 313 19.04 12.43 -20.44
CA LEU A 313 18.34 11.36 -19.76
C LEU A 313 17.97 11.77 -18.32
N ALA A 314 18.90 12.38 -17.59
CA ALA A 314 18.66 12.90 -16.24
C ALA A 314 17.44 13.85 -16.21
N LYS A 315 17.33 14.77 -17.17
CA LYS A 315 16.17 15.68 -17.29
C LYS A 315 14.83 14.94 -17.44
N LYS A 316 14.80 13.84 -18.20
CA LYS A 316 13.58 13.02 -18.39
C LYS A 316 13.16 12.26 -17.13
N LEU A 317 14.09 12.03 -16.21
CA LEU A 317 13.86 11.33 -14.96
C LEU A 317 13.44 12.28 -13.81
N VAL A 318 13.52 13.60 -14.02
CA VAL A 318 13.07 14.59 -13.03
C VAL A 318 11.55 14.68 -13.01
N PRO A 319 10.89 14.44 -11.86
CA PRO A 319 9.44 14.63 -11.74
C PRO A 319 9.04 16.11 -11.83
N VAL A 320 7.84 16.34 -12.36
CA VAL A 320 7.29 17.69 -12.52
C VAL A 320 6.25 18.05 -11.43
N THR A 321 5.78 17.05 -10.68
CA THR A 321 4.84 17.24 -9.59
C THR A 321 5.55 17.64 -8.30
N PRO A 322 4.86 18.22 -7.31
CA PRO A 322 5.42 18.41 -5.98
C PRO A 322 5.88 17.10 -5.32
N ILE A 323 6.89 17.17 -4.45
CA ILE A 323 7.29 16.05 -3.59
C ILE A 323 6.16 15.82 -2.59
N GLY A 324 5.79 14.56 -2.37
CA GLY A 324 4.65 14.20 -1.50
C GLY A 324 3.35 13.97 -2.26
N CYS A 325 3.17 14.48 -3.50
CA CYS A 325 2.01 14.16 -4.35
C CYS A 325 1.80 12.65 -4.56
N LYS A 326 2.87 11.91 -4.58
CA LYS A 326 2.92 10.46 -4.51
C LYS A 326 3.88 10.08 -3.41
N ARG A 327 3.67 8.91 -2.81
CA ARG A 327 4.63 8.40 -1.83
C ARG A 327 6.03 8.43 -2.41
N LEU A 328 6.97 9.08 -1.71
CA LEU A 328 8.38 9.11 -2.09
C LEU A 328 8.89 7.67 -2.18
N CYS A 329 9.49 7.30 -3.30
CA CYS A 329 10.01 5.97 -3.47
C CYS A 329 11.37 5.83 -2.79
N VAL A 330 11.63 4.65 -2.22
CA VAL A 330 12.92 4.32 -1.62
C VAL A 330 13.60 3.30 -2.53
N ASP A 331 14.81 3.63 -3.03
CA ASP A 331 15.48 2.84 -4.07
C ASP A 331 16.81 2.24 -3.62
N SER A 332 17.23 1.22 -4.39
CA SER A 332 18.58 0.66 -4.35
C SER A 332 19.12 0.68 -5.78
N ASP A 333 19.86 1.74 -6.11
CA ASP A 333 20.53 1.94 -7.40
C ASP A 333 19.59 2.15 -8.62
N TYR A 334 18.38 2.72 -8.43
CA TYR A 334 17.43 2.90 -9.54
C TYR A 334 17.95 3.86 -10.63
N TYR A 335 18.54 4.98 -10.26
CA TYR A 335 19.06 5.93 -11.24
C TYR A 335 20.36 5.44 -11.89
N GLU A 336 21.15 4.68 -11.18
CA GLU A 336 22.43 4.13 -11.64
C GLU A 336 22.28 3.11 -12.78
N ILE A 337 21.13 2.40 -12.85
CA ILE A 337 20.90 1.45 -13.95
C ILE A 337 20.92 2.12 -15.31
N TYR A 338 20.52 3.39 -15.39
CA TYR A 338 20.49 4.16 -16.65
C TYR A 338 21.89 4.52 -17.20
N ASN A 339 22.93 4.29 -16.41
CA ASN A 339 24.32 4.43 -16.87
C ASN A 339 24.85 3.15 -17.55
N GLN A 340 24.01 2.13 -17.69
CA GLN A 340 24.37 0.84 -18.34
C GLN A 340 23.84 0.86 -19.79
N ASP A 341 24.70 0.45 -20.75
CA ASP A 341 24.39 0.51 -22.19
C ASP A 341 23.15 -0.29 -22.61
N HIS A 342 22.82 -1.36 -21.86
CA HIS A 342 21.70 -2.24 -22.14
C HIS A 342 20.37 -1.78 -21.51
N VAL A 343 20.37 -0.68 -20.73
CA VAL A 343 19.17 -0.10 -20.13
C VAL A 343 18.73 1.14 -20.90
N LYS A 344 17.45 1.17 -21.31
CA LYS A 344 16.88 2.25 -22.10
C LYS A 344 15.63 2.82 -21.43
N LEU A 345 15.47 4.15 -21.52
CA LEU A 345 14.25 4.86 -21.14
C LEU A 345 13.49 5.29 -22.39
N VAL A 346 12.20 4.99 -22.44
CA VAL A 346 11.26 5.47 -23.46
C VAL A 346 10.27 6.42 -22.81
N ASP A 347 10.27 7.68 -23.21
CA ASP A 347 9.36 8.70 -22.69
C ASP A 347 8.01 8.62 -23.41
N LEU A 348 7.03 8.03 -22.76
CA LEU A 348 5.68 7.84 -23.28
C LEU A 348 4.86 9.13 -23.42
N LYS A 349 5.31 10.25 -22.87
CA LYS A 349 4.69 11.55 -23.14
C LYS A 349 5.03 12.05 -24.54
N GLN A 350 6.24 11.73 -25.02
CA GLN A 350 6.68 12.06 -26.36
C GLN A 350 6.32 10.98 -27.38
N THR A 351 6.44 9.74 -26.98
CA THR A 351 6.26 8.56 -27.86
C THR A 351 5.34 7.53 -27.18
N PRO A 352 4.00 7.79 -27.13
CA PRO A 352 3.05 6.89 -26.49
C PRO A 352 3.06 5.50 -27.13
N ILE A 353 2.77 4.47 -26.31
CA ILE A 353 2.53 3.11 -26.82
C ILE A 353 1.24 3.13 -27.61
N THR A 354 1.28 2.63 -28.83
CA THR A 354 0.13 2.51 -29.75
C THR A 354 -0.48 1.12 -29.70
N GLU A 355 0.36 0.10 -29.61
CA GLU A 355 -0.09 -1.30 -29.49
C GLU A 355 1.07 -2.20 -29.03
N ILE A 356 0.74 -3.43 -28.69
CA ILE A 356 1.65 -4.56 -28.57
C ILE A 356 1.34 -5.52 -29.69
N ASN A 357 2.35 -5.83 -30.53
CA ASN A 357 2.19 -6.71 -31.68
C ASN A 357 3.12 -7.92 -31.52
N GLY A 358 2.54 -9.06 -31.13
CA GLY A 358 3.31 -10.27 -30.85
C GLY A 358 4.31 -10.06 -29.70
N ASP A 359 5.60 -10.05 -30.03
CA ASP A 359 6.71 -9.83 -29.09
C ASP A 359 7.25 -8.39 -29.08
N THR A 360 6.51 -7.45 -29.69
CA THR A 360 7.00 -6.10 -29.94
C THR A 360 6.09 -5.04 -29.30
N VAL A 361 6.66 -4.19 -28.46
CA VAL A 361 6.00 -2.98 -27.96
C VAL A 361 6.18 -1.87 -29.00
N VAL A 362 5.09 -1.43 -29.61
CA VAL A 362 5.08 -0.39 -30.64
C VAL A 362 4.70 0.95 -30.03
N THR A 363 5.55 1.95 -30.24
CA THR A 363 5.28 3.34 -29.86
C THR A 363 5.20 4.22 -31.09
N SER A 364 4.73 5.45 -30.97
CA SER A 364 4.78 6.41 -32.07
C SER A 364 6.20 6.79 -32.51
N GLY A 365 7.23 6.45 -31.73
CA GLY A 365 8.63 6.78 -31.98
C GLY A 365 9.52 5.58 -32.33
N GLY A 366 8.98 4.36 -32.31
CA GLY A 366 9.77 3.16 -32.63
C GLY A 366 9.16 1.86 -32.10
N GLU A 367 9.83 0.78 -32.44
CA GLU A 367 9.47 -0.58 -32.08
C GLU A 367 10.51 -1.19 -31.15
N TYR A 368 10.07 -1.92 -30.12
CA TYR A 368 10.91 -2.51 -29.08
C TYR A 368 10.56 -3.98 -28.93
N LYS A 369 11.44 -4.83 -29.44
CA LYS A 369 11.27 -6.27 -29.30
C LYS A 369 11.63 -6.71 -27.89
N VAL A 370 10.78 -7.53 -27.28
CA VAL A 370 10.92 -8.01 -25.91
C VAL A 370 10.61 -9.50 -25.81
N ASP A 371 11.18 -10.17 -24.80
CA ASP A 371 10.92 -11.56 -24.47
C ASP A 371 9.98 -11.68 -23.25
N ALA A 372 9.78 -10.58 -22.51
CA ALA A 372 8.85 -10.48 -21.41
C ALA A 372 8.40 -9.02 -21.20
N ILE A 373 7.15 -8.85 -20.75
CA ILE A 373 6.59 -7.54 -20.38
C ILE A 373 6.24 -7.54 -18.90
N ILE A 374 6.67 -6.51 -18.18
CA ILE A 374 6.32 -6.27 -16.78
C ILE A 374 5.41 -5.05 -16.69
N LEU A 375 4.22 -5.24 -16.16
CA LEU A 375 3.28 -4.18 -15.86
C LEU A 375 3.50 -3.69 -14.43
N ALA A 376 4.15 -2.56 -14.28
CA ALA A 376 4.29 -1.82 -13.02
C ALA A 376 3.31 -0.63 -12.99
N THR A 377 2.09 -0.89 -13.42
CA THR A 377 1.03 0.10 -13.68
C THR A 377 0.16 0.39 -12.46
N GLY A 378 0.53 -0.18 -11.31
CA GLY A 378 -0.09 0.09 -10.02
C GLY A 378 -1.43 -0.59 -9.84
N PHE A 379 -2.29 0.03 -9.04
CA PHE A 379 -3.53 -0.56 -8.56
C PHE A 379 -4.71 0.39 -8.78
N ASP A 380 -5.91 -0.17 -8.82
CA ASP A 380 -7.15 0.56 -8.55
C ASP A 380 -7.20 0.78 -7.02
N ALA A 381 -6.48 1.82 -6.60
CA ALA A 381 -6.13 2.04 -5.20
C ALA A 381 -7.35 2.47 -4.37
N MET A 382 -7.27 2.28 -3.06
CA MET A 382 -8.24 2.66 -2.02
C MET A 382 -9.58 1.94 -2.12
N THR A 383 -10.31 2.05 -3.23
CA THR A 383 -11.69 1.58 -3.37
C THR A 383 -11.84 0.31 -4.19
N GLY A 384 -10.90 0.05 -5.11
CA GLY A 384 -11.05 -1.00 -6.12
C GLY A 384 -11.28 -2.41 -5.56
N ALA A 385 -10.66 -2.76 -4.44
CA ALA A 385 -10.87 -4.06 -3.80
C ALA A 385 -12.27 -4.17 -3.18
N ILE A 386 -12.80 -3.09 -2.61
CA ILE A 386 -14.12 -3.05 -1.96
C ILE A 386 -15.23 -3.00 -3.00
N THR A 387 -15.11 -2.12 -3.99
CA THR A 387 -16.12 -1.96 -5.06
C THR A 387 -16.17 -3.14 -6.04
N ASN A 388 -15.18 -4.02 -6.01
CA ASN A 388 -15.21 -5.27 -6.78
C ASN A 388 -16.14 -6.34 -6.16
N VAL A 389 -16.62 -6.12 -4.94
CA VAL A 389 -17.65 -6.93 -4.27
C VAL A 389 -19.00 -6.24 -4.49
N ASP A 390 -20.05 -6.97 -4.92
CA ASP A 390 -21.42 -6.43 -5.02
C ASP A 390 -22.00 -6.27 -3.61
N ILE A 391 -21.74 -5.11 -2.98
CA ILE A 391 -22.19 -4.80 -1.62
C ILE A 391 -23.51 -4.03 -1.70
N GLN A 392 -24.56 -4.58 -1.09
CA GLN A 392 -25.91 -4.01 -1.04
C GLN A 392 -26.33 -3.77 0.41
N GLY A 393 -26.51 -2.50 0.77
CA GLY A 393 -26.96 -2.05 2.08
C GLY A 393 -28.47 -1.91 2.20
N GLU A 394 -28.91 -1.02 3.09
CA GLU A 394 -30.33 -0.72 3.34
C GLU A 394 -31.03 -0.20 2.09
N GLY A 395 -32.29 -0.64 1.88
CA GLY A 395 -33.09 -0.28 0.70
C GLY A 395 -32.50 -0.81 -0.61
N GLY A 396 -31.57 -1.78 -0.57
CA GLY A 396 -30.89 -2.31 -1.73
C GLY A 396 -29.86 -1.34 -2.36
N LYS A 397 -29.42 -0.32 -1.63
CA LYS A 397 -28.39 0.63 -2.08
C LYS A 397 -27.10 -0.11 -2.38
N LYS A 398 -26.55 0.08 -3.58
CA LYS A 398 -25.23 -0.46 -3.94
C LYS A 398 -24.13 0.49 -3.53
N LEU A 399 -23.08 -0.05 -2.91
CA LEU A 399 -21.91 0.74 -2.50
C LEU A 399 -21.19 1.33 -3.71
N GLN A 400 -21.10 0.58 -4.80
CA GLN A 400 -20.51 1.03 -6.04
C GLN A 400 -21.20 2.29 -6.59
N ASP A 401 -22.55 2.32 -6.56
CA ASP A 401 -23.32 3.47 -7.03
C ASP A 401 -23.14 4.69 -6.10
N LYS A 402 -23.13 4.44 -4.79
CA LYS A 402 -22.89 5.49 -3.77
C LYS A 402 -21.50 6.13 -3.96
N TRP A 403 -20.49 5.32 -4.27
CA TRP A 403 -19.10 5.77 -4.41
C TRP A 403 -18.71 6.17 -5.84
N ALA A 404 -19.61 6.07 -6.82
CA ALA A 404 -19.33 6.47 -8.20
C ALA A 404 -18.87 7.93 -8.36
N PRO A 405 -19.43 8.92 -7.64
CA PRO A 405 -18.94 10.30 -7.70
C PRO A 405 -17.68 10.55 -6.84
N GLY A 406 -17.22 9.57 -6.09
CA GLY A 406 -16.11 9.61 -5.15
C GLY A 406 -16.45 8.85 -3.87
N PRO A 407 -15.46 8.22 -3.22
CA PRO A 407 -15.71 7.46 -2.00
C PRO A 407 -16.12 8.37 -0.84
N LYS A 408 -17.12 7.93 -0.07
CA LYS A 408 -17.59 8.59 1.14
C LYS A 408 -17.57 7.58 2.29
N ALA A 409 -16.83 7.89 3.34
CA ALA A 409 -16.80 7.08 4.55
C ALA A 409 -16.60 7.98 5.76
N TYR A 410 -17.20 7.61 6.87
CA TYR A 410 -17.02 8.26 8.16
C TYR A 410 -15.78 7.71 8.85
N LEU A 411 -14.83 8.55 9.19
CA LEU A 411 -13.53 8.21 9.80
C LEU A 411 -12.67 7.20 8.98
N GLY A 412 -13.06 6.88 7.74
CA GLY A 412 -12.46 5.77 6.99
C GLY A 412 -12.84 4.39 7.52
N LEU A 413 -13.82 4.29 8.43
CA LEU A 413 -14.22 3.07 9.15
C LEU A 413 -15.56 2.50 8.70
N ALA A 414 -16.50 3.34 8.27
CA ALA A 414 -17.85 2.91 7.93
C ALA A 414 -18.52 3.90 6.95
N THR A 415 -19.66 3.54 6.37
CA THR A 415 -20.38 4.38 5.39
C THR A 415 -21.89 4.33 5.60
N ALA A 416 -22.56 5.47 5.45
CA ALA A 416 -24.00 5.60 5.69
C ALA A 416 -24.85 4.74 4.74
N GLY A 417 -25.82 4.03 5.29
CA GLY A 417 -26.70 3.10 4.58
C GLY A 417 -26.18 1.66 4.52
N PHE A 418 -25.07 1.36 5.23
CA PHE A 418 -24.49 0.02 5.31
C PHE A 418 -24.23 -0.36 6.78
N PRO A 419 -25.30 -0.71 7.54
CA PRO A 419 -25.19 -1.03 8.94
C PRO A 419 -24.24 -2.20 9.21
N ASN A 420 -23.51 -2.17 10.31
CA ASN A 420 -22.61 -3.25 10.74
C ASN A 420 -21.50 -3.61 9.72
N LEU A 421 -21.28 -2.75 8.71
CA LEU A 421 -20.19 -2.87 7.76
C LEU A 421 -19.07 -1.94 8.16
N PHE A 422 -17.90 -2.51 8.43
CA PHE A 422 -16.68 -1.77 8.76
C PHE A 422 -15.63 -1.91 7.67
N ILE A 423 -14.75 -0.94 7.59
CA ILE A 423 -13.64 -0.88 6.62
C ILE A 423 -12.37 -0.58 7.40
N VAL A 424 -11.32 -1.36 7.21
CA VAL A 424 -10.02 -1.05 7.80
C VAL A 424 -9.20 -0.23 6.81
N THR A 425 -8.68 0.90 7.25
CA THR A 425 -7.90 1.86 6.44
C THR A 425 -8.64 2.31 5.16
N GLY A 426 -9.93 2.58 5.31
CA GLY A 426 -10.80 3.00 4.22
C GLY A 426 -10.58 4.45 3.76
N PRO A 427 -11.34 4.89 2.73
CA PRO A 427 -11.27 6.26 2.22
C PRO A 427 -11.54 7.31 3.30
N GLY A 428 -10.75 8.38 3.31
CA GLY A 428 -10.86 9.45 4.32
C GLY A 428 -10.11 9.15 5.61
N SER A 429 -9.33 8.07 5.68
CA SER A 429 -8.31 7.82 6.71
C SER A 429 -6.91 8.11 6.16
N PRO A 430 -5.86 8.22 7.04
CA PRO A 430 -4.49 8.41 6.60
C PRO A 430 -3.98 7.35 5.63
N SER A 431 -4.36 6.08 5.83
CA SER A 431 -4.04 4.95 4.95
C SER A 431 -2.57 4.97 4.46
N VAL A 432 -2.34 4.92 3.15
CA VAL A 432 -0.98 4.92 2.55
C VAL A 432 -0.16 6.20 2.75
N LEU A 433 -0.75 7.23 3.32
CA LEU A 433 -0.04 8.47 3.69
C LEU A 433 0.69 8.35 5.04
N SER A 434 0.59 7.22 5.71
CA SER A 434 1.23 6.94 7.00
C SER A 434 1.89 5.56 7.01
N ASN A 435 2.49 5.19 8.15
CA ASN A 435 2.86 3.81 8.44
C ASN A 435 1.58 2.99 8.62
N MET A 436 1.40 1.98 7.77
CA MET A 436 0.16 1.21 7.70
C MET A 436 -0.13 0.40 8.97
N LEU A 437 0.92 -0.09 9.67
CA LEU A 437 0.69 -1.00 10.80
C LEU A 437 -0.02 -0.29 11.97
N PRO A 438 0.45 0.86 12.48
CA PRO A 438 -0.27 1.61 13.51
C PRO A 438 -1.69 2.00 13.07
N SER A 439 -1.87 2.42 11.81
CA SER A 439 -3.20 2.77 11.30
C SER A 439 -4.15 1.56 11.25
N ILE A 440 -3.64 0.38 10.92
CA ILE A 440 -4.39 -0.88 10.96
C ILE A 440 -4.77 -1.21 12.40
N GLU A 441 -3.83 -1.15 13.34
CA GLU A 441 -4.08 -1.46 14.75
C GLU A 441 -5.14 -0.53 15.34
N GLN A 442 -5.02 0.77 15.13
CA GLN A 442 -6.01 1.76 15.58
C GLN A 442 -7.43 1.44 15.06
N HIS A 443 -7.55 1.16 13.75
CA HIS A 443 -8.85 0.85 13.16
C HIS A 443 -9.43 -0.47 13.69
N VAL A 444 -8.60 -1.49 13.81
CA VAL A 444 -9.01 -2.81 14.34
C VAL A 444 -9.44 -2.70 15.79
N GLU A 445 -8.70 -1.98 16.62
CA GLU A 445 -9.04 -1.74 18.03
C GLU A 445 -10.34 -0.98 18.13
N TRP A 446 -10.52 0.12 17.40
CA TRP A 446 -11.75 0.89 17.38
C TRP A 446 -12.97 0.03 16.98
N ILE A 447 -12.83 -0.78 15.91
CA ILE A 447 -13.92 -1.66 15.44
C ILE A 447 -14.22 -2.72 16.47
N SER A 448 -13.21 -3.36 17.07
CA SER A 448 -13.40 -4.41 18.07
C SER A 448 -14.05 -3.85 19.35
N ASP A 449 -13.61 -2.69 19.82
CA ASP A 449 -14.17 -2.03 21.02
C ASP A 449 -15.60 -1.57 20.77
N CYS A 450 -15.91 -1.08 19.55
CA CYS A 450 -17.27 -0.77 19.15
C CYS A 450 -18.18 -2.02 19.16
N ILE A 451 -17.71 -3.16 18.65
CA ILE A 451 -18.45 -4.42 18.66
C ILE A 451 -18.68 -4.91 20.10
N GLU A 452 -17.65 -4.82 20.96
CA GLU A 452 -17.76 -5.15 22.39
C GLU A 452 -18.80 -4.29 23.08
N TYR A 453 -18.75 -2.97 22.92
CA TYR A 453 -19.74 -2.04 23.44
C TYR A 453 -21.16 -2.37 22.97
N MET A 454 -21.34 -2.71 21.70
CA MET A 454 -22.65 -3.11 21.16
C MET A 454 -23.17 -4.39 21.80
N ASN A 455 -22.30 -5.36 22.05
CA ASN A 455 -22.68 -6.63 22.69
C ASN A 455 -23.07 -6.42 24.16
N ASP A 456 -22.28 -5.67 24.91
CA ASP A 456 -22.52 -5.38 26.33
C ASP A 456 -23.83 -4.62 26.54
N ASN A 457 -24.17 -3.73 25.59
CA ASN A 457 -25.41 -2.93 25.65
C ASN A 457 -26.58 -3.52 24.85
N GLN A 458 -26.44 -4.74 24.30
CA GLN A 458 -27.47 -5.44 23.52
C GLN A 458 -27.95 -4.66 22.28
N HIS A 459 -27.11 -3.82 21.73
CA HIS A 459 -27.38 -3.14 20.46
C HIS A 459 -27.23 -4.10 19.29
N VAL A 460 -28.21 -4.17 18.38
CA VAL A 460 -28.21 -5.13 17.26
C VAL A 460 -27.53 -4.57 16.01
N ALA A 461 -27.57 -3.25 15.81
CA ALA A 461 -26.96 -2.60 14.66
C ALA A 461 -26.38 -1.22 15.00
N ILE A 462 -25.29 -0.87 14.32
CA ILE A 462 -24.73 0.47 14.27
C ILE A 462 -24.90 1.03 12.86
N ARG A 463 -25.26 2.30 12.76
CA ARG A 463 -25.45 3.03 11.52
C ARG A 463 -24.67 4.33 11.55
N VAL A 464 -24.01 4.64 10.45
CA VAL A 464 -23.42 5.96 10.27
C VAL A 464 -24.50 6.96 9.95
N ASP A 465 -24.53 8.06 10.68
CA ASP A 465 -25.37 9.21 10.34
C ASP A 465 -24.86 9.87 9.03
N GLN A 466 -25.78 10.14 8.12
CA GLN A 466 -25.41 10.69 6.81
C GLN A 466 -24.79 12.08 6.91
N GLN A 467 -25.28 12.92 7.82
CA GLN A 467 -24.74 14.27 8.02
C GLN A 467 -23.33 14.20 8.59
N ALA A 468 -23.09 13.32 9.56
CA ALA A 468 -21.76 13.11 10.13
C ALA A 468 -20.75 12.59 9.08
N GLU A 469 -21.18 11.70 8.16
CA GLU A 469 -20.34 11.27 7.03
C GLU A 469 -20.00 12.44 6.10
N GLU A 470 -20.98 13.28 5.76
CA GLU A 470 -20.79 14.44 4.87
C GLU A 470 -19.85 15.49 5.51
N GLU A 471 -20.03 15.77 6.80
CA GLU A 471 -19.15 16.67 7.57
C GLU A 471 -17.72 16.14 7.63
N TRP A 472 -17.53 14.84 7.85
CA TRP A 472 -16.20 14.22 7.83
C TRP A 472 -15.54 14.31 6.45
N VAL A 473 -16.27 14.02 5.39
CA VAL A 473 -15.75 14.13 4.00
C VAL A 473 -15.36 15.58 3.68
N SER A 474 -16.17 16.57 4.11
CA SER A 474 -15.83 17.99 3.97
C SER A 474 -14.54 18.33 4.70
N HIS A 475 -14.42 17.92 5.95
CA HIS A 475 -13.22 18.14 6.76
C HIS A 475 -11.97 17.53 6.12
N VAL A 476 -12.02 16.29 5.65
CA VAL A 476 -10.90 15.65 4.94
C VAL A 476 -10.49 16.44 3.70
N ASN A 477 -11.46 16.92 2.91
CA ASN A 477 -11.18 17.75 1.74
C ASN A 477 -10.58 19.10 2.12
N GLU A 478 -11.05 19.74 3.17
CA GLU A 478 -10.50 21.01 3.68
C GLU A 478 -9.05 20.83 4.12
N VAL A 479 -8.74 19.79 4.87
CA VAL A 479 -7.36 19.46 5.27
C VAL A 479 -6.48 19.20 4.05
N ALA A 480 -6.97 18.44 3.05
CA ALA A 480 -6.23 18.21 1.81
C ALA A 480 -5.90 19.52 1.08
N GLN A 481 -6.80 20.52 1.09
CA GLN A 481 -6.59 21.83 0.45
C GLN A 481 -5.46 22.64 1.11
N THR A 482 -5.10 22.37 2.37
CA THR A 482 -3.98 23.03 3.06
C THR A 482 -2.61 22.48 2.68
N SER A 483 -2.55 21.47 1.83
CA SER A 483 -1.34 20.76 1.43
C SER A 483 -1.01 20.98 -0.04
N VAL A 484 0.08 20.36 -0.52
CA VAL A 484 0.44 20.36 -1.96
C VAL A 484 -0.46 19.45 -2.81
N TYR A 485 -1.36 18.67 -2.22
CA TYR A 485 -2.20 17.68 -2.92
C TYR A 485 -3.12 18.27 -4.00
N PRO A 486 -3.72 19.47 -3.87
CA PRO A 486 -4.49 20.07 -4.97
C PRO A 486 -3.71 20.26 -6.28
N GLY A 487 -2.37 20.41 -6.19
CA GLY A 487 -1.47 20.48 -7.34
C GLY A 487 -1.09 19.12 -7.93
N CYS A 488 -1.57 18.03 -7.34
CA CYS A 488 -1.24 16.67 -7.74
C CYS A 488 -2.27 16.14 -8.74
N ASN A 489 -1.93 16.14 -10.01
CA ASN A 489 -2.73 15.45 -11.05
C ASN A 489 -2.51 13.94 -10.98
N SER A 490 -2.93 13.29 -9.92
CA SER A 490 -2.74 11.83 -9.72
C SER A 490 -4.09 11.10 -9.63
#